data_f59ca9eee9503d4df9573cde05e7dceb
#
_entry.id   f59ca9eee9503d4df9573cde05e7dceb
#
_cell.length_a   1.000
_cell.length_b   1.000
_cell.length_c   1.000
_cell.angle_alpha   90.00
_cell.angle_beta   90.00
_cell.angle_gamma   90.00
#
_symmetry.space_group_name_H-M   'P 1'
#
loop_
_entity.id
_entity.type
_entity.pdbx_description
1 polymer ?
#
loop_
_entity_poly.entity_id
_entity_poly.type
_entity_poly.pdbx_seq_one_letter_code
_entity_poly.pdbx_strand_id
1 'polypeptide(L)'
;MFVIVVNFIPTKVYCNLKIALFGDSLMAGYGLDDRFHLSTVLEKRLNEKGFDVEVINASVSGETTTGGLNRLNWLLEKREFNIVILCLGANDMLRGINPTLIQQNLDKILGILKEKNINILLAGMLSQEIYGEEYRNKFDKIYPELAKKFKISYLPFLLEGVALNPEYNLDDGKHPNAKGIKIVSRNLEKKLIPLLKQ
;
A
#
# COMPACT_ATOMS: atom_id res chain seq x y z
N MET A 1 -53.58 7.77 19.11
CA MET A 1 -52.38 7.20 19.74
C MET A 1 -51.36 6.98 18.62
N PHE A 2 -50.40 7.90 18.42
CA PHE A 2 -49.34 7.77 17.40
C PHE A 2 -48.19 6.97 18.01
N VAL A 3 -47.89 5.82 17.45
CA VAL A 3 -46.69 5.03 17.82
C VAL A 3 -45.54 5.51 16.95
N ILE A 4 -44.59 6.20 17.55
CA ILE A 4 -43.30 6.57 16.87
C ILE A 4 -42.45 5.30 16.90
N VAL A 5 -42.30 4.66 15.75
CA VAL A 5 -41.30 3.59 15.57
C VAL A 5 -39.94 4.25 15.35
N VAL A 6 -39.12 4.29 16.40
CA VAL A 6 -37.71 4.72 16.28
C VAL A 6 -36.94 3.55 15.68
N ASN A 7 -36.61 3.64 14.40
CA ASN A 7 -35.68 2.72 13.77
C ASN A 7 -34.24 2.97 14.31
N PHE A 8 -33.82 2.10 15.22
CA PHE A 8 -32.42 2.02 15.64
C PHE A 8 -31.61 1.43 14.47
N ILE A 9 -30.95 2.27 13.69
CA ILE A 9 -29.90 1.82 12.78
C ILE A 9 -28.66 1.60 13.66
N PRO A 10 -28.16 0.36 13.81
CA PRO A 10 -26.96 0.12 14.58
C PRO A 10 -25.78 0.81 13.87
N THR A 11 -25.30 1.89 14.43
CA THR A 11 -24.02 2.48 14.04
C THR A 11 -22.94 1.46 14.40
N LYS A 12 -22.35 0.83 13.36
CA LYS A 12 -21.19 -0.04 13.53
C LYS A 12 -20.07 0.84 14.09
N VAL A 13 -19.74 0.66 15.37
CA VAL A 13 -18.59 1.33 16.00
C VAL A 13 -17.35 0.71 15.36
N TYR A 14 -16.75 1.40 14.41
CA TYR A 14 -15.45 1.03 13.89
C TYR A 14 -14.42 1.39 14.96
N CYS A 15 -13.87 0.37 15.61
CA CYS A 15 -12.81 0.53 16.58
C CYS A 15 -11.54 0.94 15.85
N ASN A 16 -10.97 2.10 16.15
CA ASN A 16 -9.68 2.68 15.66
C ASN A 16 -8.77 1.65 14.95
N LEU A 17 -9.02 1.38 13.66
CA LEU A 17 -8.27 0.38 12.89
C LEU A 17 -6.91 0.94 12.48
N LYS A 18 -5.84 0.21 12.78
CA LYS A 18 -4.48 0.61 12.45
C LYS A 18 -4.05 0.04 11.10
N ILE A 19 -3.70 0.92 10.18
CA ILE A 19 -3.24 0.59 8.83
C ILE A 19 -1.78 0.99 8.71
N ALA A 20 -0.87 0.04 8.41
CA ALA A 20 0.51 0.36 8.09
C ALA A 20 0.69 0.58 6.58
N LEU A 21 1.37 1.66 6.21
CA LEU A 21 1.99 1.79 4.89
C LEU A 21 3.39 1.19 4.99
N PHE A 22 3.61 0.02 4.39
CA PHE A 22 4.88 -0.69 4.42
C PHE A 22 5.46 -0.75 3.01
N GLY A 23 6.36 0.19 2.72
CA GLY A 23 6.88 0.40 1.38
C GLY A 23 8.18 1.21 1.37
N ASP A 24 8.43 1.81 0.22
CA ASP A 24 9.60 2.65 -0.04
C ASP A 24 9.25 4.15 -0.12
N SER A 25 10.05 4.94 -0.85
CA SER A 25 9.87 6.39 -1.00
C SER A 25 8.51 6.79 -1.60
N LEU A 26 7.88 5.93 -2.41
CA LEU A 26 6.58 6.20 -3.02
C LEU A 26 5.46 6.28 -1.97
N MET A 27 5.64 5.64 -0.83
CA MET A 27 4.69 5.64 0.28
C MET A 27 5.18 6.46 1.48
N ALA A 28 6.50 6.70 1.59
CA ALA A 28 7.10 7.42 2.71
C ALA A 28 6.82 8.94 2.71
N GLY A 29 6.42 9.52 1.57
CA GLY A 29 6.22 10.97 1.44
C GLY A 29 7.48 11.72 1.01
N TYR A 30 8.39 11.05 0.26
CA TYR A 30 9.64 11.65 -0.22
C TYR A 30 9.41 13.00 -0.92
N GLY A 31 10.15 14.02 -0.47
CA GLY A 31 10.12 15.37 -1.07
C GLY A 31 8.85 16.17 -0.79
N LEU A 32 7.98 15.71 0.09
CA LEU A 32 6.72 16.36 0.44
C LEU A 32 6.70 16.82 1.91
N ASP A 33 5.92 17.86 2.17
CA ASP A 33 5.51 18.26 3.51
C ASP A 33 4.55 17.20 4.10
N ASP A 34 4.60 16.97 5.42
CA ASP A 34 3.86 15.91 6.13
C ASP A 34 2.34 15.91 5.85
N ARG A 35 1.75 17.10 5.65
CA ARG A 35 0.32 17.25 5.28
C ARG A 35 -0.04 16.61 3.94
N PHE A 36 0.95 16.37 3.08
CA PHE A 36 0.78 15.74 1.77
C PHE A 36 1.31 14.30 1.73
N HIS A 37 1.82 13.77 2.84
CA HIS A 37 2.20 12.36 2.91
C HIS A 37 1.00 11.46 2.62
N LEU A 38 1.27 10.33 1.98
CA LEU A 38 0.21 9.38 1.63
C LEU A 38 -0.58 8.91 2.87
N SER A 39 0.10 8.70 4.00
CA SER A 39 -0.55 8.34 5.27
C SER A 39 -1.56 9.39 5.70
N THR A 40 -1.16 10.66 5.77
CA THR A 40 -2.00 11.79 6.18
C THR A 40 -3.22 11.97 5.26
N VAL A 41 -2.97 11.91 3.93
CA VAL A 41 -4.05 12.09 2.94
C VAL A 41 -5.02 10.92 2.95
N LEU A 42 -4.53 9.68 3.08
CA LEU A 42 -5.37 8.49 3.10
C LEU A 42 -6.20 8.40 4.37
N GLU A 43 -5.60 8.64 5.55
CA GLU A 43 -6.28 8.69 6.85
C GLU A 43 -7.44 9.70 6.82
N LYS A 44 -7.15 10.94 6.41
CA LYS A 44 -8.17 11.98 6.28
C LYS A 44 -9.34 11.53 5.40
N ARG A 45 -9.05 10.95 4.22
CA ARG A 45 -10.07 10.48 3.28
C ARG A 45 -10.95 9.37 3.83
N LEU A 46 -10.35 8.42 4.57
CA LEU A 46 -11.09 7.31 5.16
C LEU A 46 -11.96 7.79 6.34
N ASN A 47 -11.42 8.67 7.19
CA ASN A 47 -12.15 9.25 8.32
C ASN A 47 -13.31 10.14 7.85
N GLU A 48 -13.15 10.93 6.77
CA GLU A 48 -14.22 11.69 6.13
C GLU A 48 -15.37 10.80 5.59
N LYS A 49 -15.09 9.51 5.34
CA LYS A 49 -16.10 8.50 4.95
C LYS A 49 -16.71 7.74 6.13
N GLY A 50 -16.37 8.12 7.36
CA GLY A 50 -16.92 7.54 8.57
C GLY A 50 -16.21 6.28 9.05
N PHE A 51 -15.01 5.96 8.53
CA PHE A 51 -14.16 4.93 9.11
C PHE A 51 -13.30 5.55 10.20
N ASP A 52 -13.18 4.91 11.35
CA ASP A 52 -12.26 5.30 12.41
C ASP A 52 -10.94 4.57 12.21
N VAL A 53 -9.96 5.22 11.57
CA VAL A 53 -8.68 4.63 11.19
C VAL A 53 -7.50 5.52 11.56
N GLU A 54 -6.39 4.91 11.94
CA GLU A 54 -5.06 5.50 12.06
C GLU A 54 -4.19 4.93 10.93
N VAL A 55 -3.60 5.78 10.07
CA VAL A 55 -2.71 5.34 8.99
C VAL A 55 -1.26 5.66 9.35
N ILE A 56 -0.50 4.64 9.65
CA ILE A 56 0.87 4.73 10.15
C ILE A 56 1.85 4.59 8.98
N ASN A 57 2.69 5.61 8.80
CA ASN A 57 3.77 5.54 7.83
C ASN A 57 4.92 4.68 8.38
N ALA A 58 4.99 3.44 7.92
CA ALA A 58 6.05 2.49 8.21
C ALA A 58 6.97 2.25 7.01
N SER A 59 6.99 3.19 6.05
CA SER A 59 7.78 3.09 4.82
C SER A 59 9.16 3.74 4.98
N VAL A 60 10.15 3.24 4.24
CA VAL A 60 11.53 3.75 4.27
C VAL A 60 12.00 4.05 2.86
N SER A 61 12.39 5.32 2.60
CA SER A 61 12.89 5.72 1.28
C SER A 61 14.11 4.89 0.84
N GLY A 62 14.10 4.42 -0.41
CA GLY A 62 15.17 3.60 -0.98
C GLY A 62 15.13 2.12 -0.59
N GLU A 63 14.10 1.70 0.14
CA GLU A 63 13.98 0.32 0.63
C GLU A 63 13.74 -0.68 -0.50
N THR A 64 14.42 -1.83 -0.39
CA THR A 64 14.25 -3.00 -1.23
C THR A 64 13.39 -4.06 -0.54
N THR A 65 12.97 -5.08 -1.29
CA THR A 65 12.26 -6.23 -0.71
C THR A 65 13.09 -6.95 0.36
N THR A 66 14.43 -7.01 0.20
CA THR A 66 15.34 -7.56 1.22
C THR A 66 15.35 -6.70 2.49
N GLY A 67 15.43 -5.37 2.35
CA GLY A 67 15.40 -4.45 3.48
C GLY A 67 14.07 -4.56 4.25
N GLY A 68 12.96 -4.54 3.52
CA GLY A 68 11.63 -4.71 4.10
C GLY A 68 11.47 -6.03 4.86
N LEU A 69 11.92 -7.15 4.26
CA LEU A 69 11.90 -8.46 4.93
C LEU A 69 12.68 -8.46 6.24
N ASN A 70 13.88 -7.87 6.24
CA ASN A 70 14.76 -7.85 7.42
C ASN A 70 14.18 -7.06 8.60
N ARG A 71 13.41 -5.99 8.34
CA ARG A 71 12.83 -5.15 9.43
C ARG A 71 11.39 -5.49 9.78
N LEU A 72 10.71 -6.35 9.00
CA LEU A 72 9.28 -6.61 9.21
C LEU A 72 8.97 -7.11 10.62
N ASN A 73 9.71 -8.10 11.13
CA ASN A 73 9.48 -8.64 12.46
C ASN A 73 9.64 -7.57 13.54
N TRP A 74 10.67 -6.75 13.45
CA TRP A 74 10.88 -5.64 14.39
C TRP A 74 9.67 -4.67 14.38
N LEU A 75 9.13 -4.34 13.21
CA LEU A 75 7.94 -3.48 13.11
C LEU A 75 6.73 -4.11 13.80
N LEU A 76 6.48 -5.40 13.55
CA LEU A 76 5.34 -6.14 14.08
C LEU A 76 5.45 -6.47 15.58
N GLU A 77 6.65 -6.45 16.14
CA GLU A 77 6.87 -6.54 17.59
C GLU A 77 6.58 -5.22 18.32
N LYS A 78 6.76 -4.10 17.65
CA LYS A 78 6.57 -2.76 18.23
C LYS A 78 5.14 -2.26 18.17
N ARG A 79 4.36 -2.72 17.19
CA ARG A 79 2.99 -2.26 16.95
C ARG A 79 2.13 -3.35 16.35
N GLU A 80 0.88 -3.37 16.76
CA GLU A 80 -0.17 -4.19 16.14
C GLU A 80 -0.82 -3.41 14.99
N PHE A 81 -1.12 -4.13 13.89
CA PHE A 81 -1.81 -3.59 12.74
C PHE A 81 -2.97 -4.49 12.33
N ASN A 82 -4.08 -3.87 11.96
CA ASN A 82 -5.24 -4.58 11.40
C ASN A 82 -5.05 -4.82 9.90
N ILE A 83 -4.42 -3.85 9.22
CA ILE A 83 -4.18 -3.91 7.78
C ILE A 83 -2.74 -3.45 7.49
N VAL A 84 -2.07 -4.13 6.57
CA VAL A 84 -0.80 -3.68 5.98
C VAL A 84 -1.02 -3.44 4.48
N ILE A 85 -0.71 -2.23 4.02
CA ILE A 85 -0.56 -1.93 2.60
C ILE A 85 0.90 -2.13 2.26
N LEU A 86 1.20 -3.19 1.51
CA LEU A 86 2.55 -3.56 1.09
C LEU A 86 2.83 -3.06 -0.32
N CYS A 87 3.89 -2.25 -0.48
CA CYS A 87 4.40 -1.85 -1.79
C CYS A 87 5.93 -1.75 -1.75
N LEU A 88 6.61 -2.78 -2.22
CA LEU A 88 8.06 -2.88 -2.35
C LEU A 88 8.43 -3.52 -3.69
N GLY A 89 9.66 -3.33 -4.15
CA GLY A 89 10.20 -3.90 -5.37
C GLY A 89 10.62 -2.87 -6.42
N ALA A 90 10.18 -1.62 -6.31
CA ALA A 90 10.61 -0.55 -7.21
C ALA A 90 12.12 -0.32 -7.13
N ASN A 91 12.69 -0.26 -5.93
CA ASN A 91 14.13 -0.09 -5.75
C ASN A 91 14.94 -1.34 -6.14
N ASP A 92 14.36 -2.52 -5.98
CA ASP A 92 14.97 -3.75 -6.49
C ASP A 92 15.09 -3.70 -8.02
N MET A 93 14.01 -3.33 -8.71
CA MET A 93 14.00 -3.14 -10.16
C MET A 93 15.02 -2.10 -10.59
N LEU A 94 15.05 -0.90 -9.97
CA LEU A 94 15.99 0.16 -10.29
C LEU A 94 17.47 -0.26 -10.11
N ARG A 95 17.74 -1.26 -9.27
CA ARG A 95 19.07 -1.83 -9.04
C ARG A 95 19.34 -3.10 -9.84
N GLY A 96 18.42 -3.50 -10.72
CA GLY A 96 18.56 -4.69 -11.55
C GLY A 96 18.57 -6.00 -10.76
N ILE A 97 17.95 -6.02 -9.56
CA ILE A 97 17.84 -7.24 -8.74
C ILE A 97 16.98 -8.27 -9.48
N ASN A 98 17.42 -9.53 -9.42
CA ASN A 98 16.72 -10.63 -10.07
C ASN A 98 15.24 -10.73 -9.59
N PRO A 99 14.25 -10.73 -10.50
CA PRO A 99 12.83 -10.84 -10.16
C PRO A 99 12.48 -12.06 -9.29
N THR A 100 13.20 -13.17 -9.44
CA THR A 100 13.02 -14.36 -8.59
C THR A 100 13.30 -14.05 -7.12
N LEU A 101 14.35 -13.29 -6.81
CA LEU A 101 14.67 -12.90 -5.43
C LEU A 101 13.61 -11.94 -4.88
N ILE A 102 13.14 -10.98 -5.71
CA ILE A 102 12.06 -10.07 -5.35
C ILE A 102 10.81 -10.85 -4.96
N GLN A 103 10.40 -11.80 -5.81
CA GLN A 103 9.25 -12.67 -5.55
C GLN A 103 9.40 -13.47 -4.26
N GLN A 104 10.58 -14.08 -4.02
CA GLN A 104 10.85 -14.84 -2.80
C GLN A 104 10.76 -13.98 -1.53
N ASN A 105 11.28 -12.74 -1.57
CA ASN A 105 11.22 -11.84 -0.44
C ASN A 105 9.77 -11.39 -0.15
N LEU A 106 9.03 -11.00 -1.18
CA LEU A 106 7.62 -10.63 -1.05
C LEU A 106 6.77 -11.80 -0.57
N ASP A 107 7.04 -13.02 -1.06
CA ASP A 107 6.37 -14.25 -0.60
C ASP A 107 6.56 -14.47 0.90
N LYS A 108 7.79 -14.32 1.41
CA LYS A 108 8.09 -14.43 2.84
C LYS A 108 7.41 -13.34 3.65
N ILE A 109 7.44 -12.08 3.18
CA ILE A 109 6.75 -10.95 3.84
C ILE A 109 5.25 -11.24 3.97
N LEU A 110 4.61 -11.66 2.86
CA LEU A 110 3.20 -12.00 2.84
C LEU A 110 2.87 -13.19 3.75
N GLY A 111 3.74 -14.21 3.78
CA GLY A 111 3.61 -15.36 4.69
C GLY A 111 3.58 -14.93 6.15
N ILE A 112 4.56 -14.12 6.58
CA ILE A 112 4.65 -13.60 7.96
C ILE A 112 3.38 -12.78 8.33
N LEU A 113 2.91 -11.92 7.43
CA LEU A 113 1.70 -11.12 7.66
C LEU A 113 0.45 -12.00 7.80
N LYS A 114 0.33 -13.04 6.98
CA LYS A 114 -0.79 -14.00 7.05
C LYS A 114 -0.77 -14.83 8.32
N GLU A 115 0.39 -15.30 8.78
CA GLU A 115 0.54 -16.02 10.04
C GLU A 115 0.09 -15.20 11.25
N LYS A 116 0.26 -13.87 11.17
CA LYS A 116 -0.21 -12.94 12.20
C LYS A 116 -1.68 -12.49 12.02
N ASN A 117 -2.43 -13.08 11.08
CA ASN A 117 -3.82 -12.75 10.76
C ASN A 117 -4.04 -11.27 10.40
N ILE A 118 -3.05 -10.61 9.81
CA ILE A 118 -3.14 -9.23 9.35
C ILE A 118 -3.78 -9.21 7.96
N ASN A 119 -4.77 -8.35 7.75
CA ASN A 119 -5.33 -8.11 6.42
C ASN A 119 -4.31 -7.40 5.53
N ILE A 120 -4.22 -7.80 4.26
CA ILE A 120 -3.18 -7.31 3.35
C ILE A 120 -3.82 -6.68 2.11
N LEU A 121 -3.37 -5.48 1.77
CA LEU A 121 -3.51 -4.91 0.43
C LEU A 121 -2.12 -4.89 -0.22
N LEU A 122 -1.91 -5.72 -1.22
CA LEU A 122 -0.70 -5.70 -2.03
C LEU A 122 -0.87 -4.67 -3.15
N ALA A 123 -0.02 -3.65 -3.16
CA ALA A 123 0.07 -2.68 -4.24
C ALA A 123 1.24 -3.04 -5.16
N GLY A 124 0.92 -3.32 -6.41
CA GLY A 124 1.89 -3.76 -7.42
C GLY A 124 2.68 -2.61 -8.03
N MET A 125 3.80 -2.99 -8.65
CA MET A 125 4.64 -2.15 -9.47
C MET A 125 4.79 -2.76 -10.87
N LEU A 126 5.10 -1.93 -11.86
CA LEU A 126 5.38 -2.34 -13.24
C LEU A 126 6.82 -2.02 -13.59
N SER A 127 7.44 -2.90 -14.35
CA SER A 127 8.80 -2.70 -14.85
C SER A 127 8.84 -1.72 -16.02
N GLN A 128 9.93 -0.97 -16.11
CA GLN A 128 10.20 -0.09 -17.24
C GLN A 128 10.75 -0.90 -18.43
N GLU A 129 10.50 -0.42 -19.64
CA GLU A 129 10.92 -1.09 -20.89
C GLU A 129 12.44 -1.24 -21.02
N ILE A 130 13.21 -0.31 -20.44
CA ILE A 130 14.68 -0.31 -20.47
C ILE A 130 15.33 -1.57 -19.88
N TYR A 131 14.61 -2.31 -19.01
CA TYR A 131 15.14 -3.55 -18.41
C TYR A 131 15.02 -4.78 -19.34
N GLY A 132 14.41 -4.62 -20.52
CA GLY A 132 14.20 -5.68 -21.49
C GLY A 132 13.00 -6.55 -21.20
N GLU A 133 12.55 -7.26 -22.23
CA GLU A 133 11.29 -8.00 -22.20
C GLU A 133 11.32 -9.17 -21.20
N GLU A 134 12.44 -9.90 -21.11
CA GLU A 134 12.56 -11.02 -20.20
C GLU A 134 12.43 -10.60 -18.73
N TYR A 135 13.12 -9.54 -18.33
CA TYR A 135 13.03 -9.01 -16.97
C TYR A 135 11.61 -8.53 -16.69
N ARG A 136 11.04 -7.74 -17.59
CA ARG A 136 9.69 -7.18 -17.46
C ARG A 136 8.65 -8.27 -17.29
N ASN A 137 8.67 -9.29 -18.15
CA ASN A 137 7.73 -10.40 -18.09
C ASN A 137 7.80 -11.18 -16.77
N LYS A 138 8.98 -11.28 -16.15
CA LYS A 138 9.14 -11.90 -14.83
C LYS A 138 8.67 -10.98 -13.72
N PHE A 139 9.08 -9.71 -13.75
CA PHE A 139 8.78 -8.73 -12.70
C PHE A 139 7.27 -8.44 -12.62
N ASP A 140 6.61 -8.16 -13.73
CA ASP A 140 5.20 -7.76 -13.79
C ASP A 140 4.24 -8.88 -13.33
N LYS A 141 4.69 -10.15 -13.38
CA LYS A 141 3.91 -11.31 -12.89
C LYS A 141 3.99 -11.51 -11.38
N ILE A 142 4.99 -10.96 -10.68
CA ILE A 142 5.22 -11.19 -9.26
C ILE A 142 3.97 -10.88 -8.44
N TYR A 143 3.44 -9.67 -8.60
CA TYR A 143 2.36 -9.17 -7.74
C TYR A 143 1.02 -9.89 -7.96
N PRO A 144 0.52 -10.07 -9.21
CA PRO A 144 -0.72 -10.80 -9.43
C PRO A 144 -0.63 -12.27 -9.03
N GLU A 145 0.52 -12.93 -9.22
CA GLU A 145 0.73 -14.32 -8.79
C GLU A 145 0.71 -14.45 -7.26
N LEU A 146 1.39 -13.56 -6.55
CA LEU A 146 1.39 -13.52 -5.08
C LEU A 146 0.00 -13.18 -4.53
N ALA A 147 -0.68 -12.20 -5.11
CA ALA A 147 -2.03 -11.85 -4.69
C ALA A 147 -3.01 -13.02 -4.83
N LYS A 148 -2.90 -13.78 -5.93
CA LYS A 148 -3.68 -15.00 -6.15
C LYS A 148 -3.30 -16.11 -5.17
N LYS A 149 -2.00 -16.34 -4.95
CA LYS A 149 -1.49 -17.38 -4.02
C LYS A 149 -2.01 -17.17 -2.61
N PHE A 150 -1.92 -15.93 -2.10
CA PHE A 150 -2.31 -15.59 -0.72
C PHE A 150 -3.78 -15.21 -0.58
N LYS A 151 -4.55 -15.14 -1.68
CA LYS A 151 -5.96 -14.71 -1.72
C LYS A 151 -6.19 -13.38 -0.99
N ILE A 152 -5.38 -12.37 -1.34
CA ILE A 152 -5.37 -11.05 -0.73
C ILE A 152 -5.88 -9.96 -1.67
N SER A 153 -6.24 -8.80 -1.11
CA SER A 153 -6.61 -7.63 -1.89
C SER A 153 -5.42 -7.13 -2.71
N TYR A 154 -5.67 -6.71 -3.95
CA TYR A 154 -4.64 -6.34 -4.90
C TYR A 154 -4.98 -5.06 -5.66
N LEU A 155 -4.02 -4.12 -5.67
CA LEU A 155 -4.00 -2.97 -6.56
C LEU A 155 -2.93 -3.23 -7.63
N PRO A 156 -3.27 -3.36 -8.92
CA PRO A 156 -2.31 -3.78 -9.96
C PRO A 156 -1.10 -2.86 -10.10
N PHE A 157 -1.30 -1.55 -9.97
CA PHE A 157 -0.23 -0.58 -10.07
C PHE A 157 -0.48 0.60 -9.12
N LEU A 158 0.45 0.83 -8.16
CA LEU A 158 0.33 1.91 -7.17
C LEU A 158 0.17 3.28 -7.84
N LEU A 159 0.95 3.53 -8.90
CA LEU A 159 1.05 4.82 -9.58
C LEU A 159 0.10 4.95 -10.77
N GLU A 160 -0.99 4.17 -10.82
CA GLU A 160 -2.00 4.26 -11.88
C GLU A 160 -2.56 5.69 -11.96
N GLY A 161 -2.49 6.28 -13.17
CA GLY A 161 -2.89 7.65 -13.45
C GLY A 161 -1.93 8.74 -12.95
N VAL A 162 -0.74 8.35 -12.43
CA VAL A 162 0.29 9.28 -11.92
C VAL A 162 1.61 9.11 -12.66
N ALA A 163 2.04 7.86 -12.88
CA ALA A 163 3.34 7.57 -13.48
C ALA A 163 3.52 8.29 -14.82
N LEU A 164 4.74 8.81 -15.04
CA LEU A 164 5.16 9.50 -16.27
C LEU A 164 4.38 10.78 -16.62
N ASN A 165 3.52 11.28 -15.73
CA ASN A 165 2.82 12.54 -15.94
C ASN A 165 3.48 13.65 -15.11
N PRO A 166 4.14 14.65 -15.74
CA PRO A 166 4.83 15.74 -15.02
C PRO A 166 3.89 16.56 -14.11
N GLU A 167 2.59 16.63 -14.41
CA GLU A 167 1.62 17.34 -13.56
C GLU A 167 1.45 16.68 -12.19
N TYR A 168 1.70 15.36 -12.08
CA TYR A 168 1.46 14.56 -10.88
C TYR A 168 2.71 14.06 -10.20
N ASN A 169 3.90 14.35 -10.77
CA ASN A 169 5.18 13.96 -10.21
C ASN A 169 5.99 15.19 -9.78
N LEU A 170 6.96 14.94 -8.91
CA LEU A 170 8.04 15.89 -8.60
C LEU A 170 8.95 16.04 -9.82
N ASP A 171 9.87 17.00 -9.78
CA ASP A 171 10.82 17.30 -10.88
C ASP A 171 11.71 16.11 -11.24
N ASP A 172 11.85 15.14 -10.34
CA ASP A 172 12.59 13.90 -10.61
C ASP A 172 11.86 12.91 -11.54
N GLY A 173 10.59 13.20 -11.86
CA GLY A 173 9.75 12.40 -12.75
C GLY A 173 9.35 11.00 -12.22
N LYS A 174 9.67 10.69 -10.95
CA LYS A 174 9.48 9.36 -10.34
C LYS A 174 8.53 9.39 -9.15
N HIS A 175 8.66 10.39 -8.29
CA HIS A 175 7.89 10.48 -7.06
C HIS A 175 6.64 11.34 -7.27
N PRO A 176 5.47 10.89 -6.78
CA PRO A 176 4.25 11.69 -6.83
C PRO A 176 4.40 13.01 -6.08
N ASN A 177 3.93 14.11 -6.67
CA ASN A 177 3.73 15.37 -5.95
C ASN A 177 2.40 15.35 -5.17
N ALA A 178 2.04 16.45 -4.50
CA ALA A 178 0.81 16.54 -3.71
C ALA A 178 -0.48 16.23 -4.51
N LYS A 179 -0.51 16.53 -5.82
CA LYS A 179 -1.65 16.17 -6.69
C LYS A 179 -1.64 14.67 -6.99
N GLY A 180 -0.47 14.10 -7.28
CA GLY A 180 -0.30 12.67 -7.51
C GLY A 180 -0.68 11.82 -6.30
N ILE A 181 -0.27 12.23 -5.08
CA ILE A 181 -0.66 11.57 -3.83
C ILE A 181 -2.18 11.50 -3.66
N LYS A 182 -2.93 12.52 -4.06
CA LYS A 182 -4.40 12.48 -4.01
C LYS A 182 -4.99 11.40 -4.95
N ILE A 183 -4.34 11.14 -6.10
CA ILE A 183 -4.75 10.09 -7.02
C ILE A 183 -4.41 8.72 -6.44
N VAL A 184 -3.16 8.52 -5.98
CA VAL A 184 -2.72 7.28 -5.33
C VAL A 184 -3.62 6.93 -4.14
N SER A 185 -3.91 7.91 -3.28
CA SER A 185 -4.81 7.73 -2.13
C SER A 185 -6.21 7.26 -2.55
N ARG A 186 -6.79 7.82 -3.62
CA ARG A 186 -8.08 7.37 -4.17
C ARG A 186 -8.05 5.94 -4.70
N ASN A 187 -6.96 5.55 -5.34
CA ASN A 187 -6.80 4.19 -5.86
C ASN A 187 -6.70 3.17 -4.74
N LEU A 188 -5.92 3.48 -3.68
CA LEU A 188 -5.83 2.65 -2.47
C LEU A 188 -7.16 2.56 -1.73
N GLU A 189 -7.85 3.68 -1.52
CA GLU A 189 -9.15 3.75 -0.84
C GLU A 189 -10.16 2.77 -1.44
N LYS A 190 -10.27 2.70 -2.77
CA LYS A 190 -11.19 1.78 -3.46
C LYS A 190 -10.94 0.31 -3.10
N LYS A 191 -9.68 -0.05 -2.83
CA LYS A 191 -9.27 -1.42 -2.49
C LYS A 191 -9.32 -1.69 -0.99
N LEU A 192 -9.20 -0.64 -0.16
CA LEU A 192 -9.26 -0.74 1.30
C LEU A 192 -10.68 -0.84 1.84
N ILE A 193 -11.65 -0.10 1.29
CA ILE A 193 -13.03 -0.09 1.79
C ILE A 193 -13.60 -1.50 1.99
N PRO A 194 -13.44 -2.48 1.09
CA PRO A 194 -13.90 -3.85 1.34
C PRO A 194 -13.22 -4.53 2.53
N LEU A 195 -11.96 -4.22 2.83
CA LEU A 195 -11.22 -4.76 3.98
C LEU A 195 -11.65 -4.12 5.30
N LEU A 196 -12.02 -2.84 5.27
CA LEU A 196 -12.49 -2.11 6.46
C LEU A 196 -13.91 -2.50 6.89
N LYS A 197 -14.66 -3.20 6.05
CA LYS A 197 -16.04 -3.63 6.32
C LYS A 197 -16.15 -5.07 6.80
N GLN A 198 -15.04 -5.78 6.86
CA GLN A 198 -14.96 -7.16 7.38
C GLN A 198 -14.88 -7.15 8.91
#